data_4c7bbf02aa3d8866a672147cb2bc6039
#
_entry.id   4c7bbf02aa3d8866a672147cb2bc6039
#
_cell.length_a   1.000
_cell.length_b   1.000
_cell.length_c   1.000
_cell.angle_alpha   90.00
_cell.angle_beta   90.00
_cell.angle_gamma   90.00
#
_symmetry.space_group_name_H-M   'P 1'
#
loop_
_entity.id
_entity.type
_entity.pdbx_description
1 polymer ?
#
loop_
_entity_poly.entity_id
_entity_poly.type
_entity_poly.pdbx_seq_one_letter_code
_entity_poly.pdbx_strand_id
1 'polypeptide(L)'
;MKKSLVYTKTGDKGTTSLVGGTRVPKTHIRLEAYGTVDELNSNLGFLITFLSDEPDRQFLQQVQDRLFAIGSYLATDREKTRLKEASIITPEQVEAIEREIDRLDDKLPPLSAFILPGGSRGASVCHICRTVCRRTERRILALAEQTDISSELLAYVNRLSDYLFVLSRKM
;
A
#
# COMPACT_ATOMS: atom_id res chain seq x y z
N MET A 1 -22.74 -28.29 13.18
CA MET A 1 -21.54 -27.55 12.70
C MET A 1 -21.61 -26.09 13.17
N LYS A 2 -20.54 -25.53 13.75
CA LYS A 2 -20.50 -24.11 14.16
C LYS A 2 -20.42 -23.26 12.89
N LYS A 3 -21.31 -22.27 12.73
CA LYS A 3 -21.33 -21.35 11.58
C LYS A 3 -20.04 -20.50 11.60
N SER A 4 -19.37 -20.35 10.44
CA SER A 4 -18.22 -19.45 10.31
C SER A 4 -18.64 -18.00 10.54
N LEU A 5 -17.81 -17.24 11.23
CA LEU A 5 -17.98 -15.79 11.43
C LEU A 5 -17.43 -14.95 10.26
N VAL A 6 -16.79 -15.60 9.28
CA VAL A 6 -16.17 -14.92 8.11
C VAL A 6 -17.22 -14.31 7.19
N TYR A 7 -18.38 -14.93 7.05
CA TYR A 7 -19.45 -14.39 6.20
C TYR A 7 -20.66 -13.95 7.02
N THR A 8 -21.10 -12.72 6.79
CA THR A 8 -22.26 -12.12 7.47
C THR A 8 -23.48 -11.99 6.56
N LYS A 9 -23.29 -12.12 5.24
CA LYS A 9 -24.29 -11.90 4.19
C LYS A 9 -24.86 -10.47 4.11
N THR A 10 -24.34 -9.53 4.92
CA THR A 10 -24.82 -8.14 4.96
C THR A 10 -24.37 -7.33 3.74
N GLY A 11 -23.40 -7.83 2.99
CA GLY A 11 -22.85 -7.20 1.78
C GLY A 11 -23.41 -7.71 0.46
N ASP A 12 -24.32 -8.70 0.46
CA ASP A 12 -24.79 -9.39 -0.75
C ASP A 12 -25.59 -8.47 -1.70
N LYS A 13 -26.15 -7.38 -1.15
CA LYS A 13 -26.88 -6.36 -1.93
C LYS A 13 -25.99 -5.21 -2.43
N GLY A 14 -24.67 -5.40 -2.51
CA GLY A 14 -23.74 -4.42 -3.06
C GLY A 14 -23.39 -3.24 -2.14
N THR A 15 -23.65 -3.34 -0.84
CA THR A 15 -23.29 -2.32 0.14
C THR A 15 -22.32 -2.88 1.19
N THR A 16 -21.55 -1.98 1.83
CA THR A 16 -20.64 -2.32 2.93
C THR A 16 -20.64 -1.19 3.97
N SER A 17 -19.97 -1.41 5.10
CA SER A 17 -19.81 -0.38 6.13
C SER A 17 -18.39 0.15 6.16
N LEU A 18 -18.24 1.46 6.26
CA LEU A 18 -17.01 2.11 6.63
C LEU A 18 -16.71 1.89 8.13
N VAL A 19 -15.48 2.17 8.55
CA VAL A 19 -15.13 2.28 9.97
C VAL A 19 -15.87 3.50 10.53
N GLY A 20 -16.71 3.27 11.54
CA GLY A 20 -17.71 4.25 12.04
C GLY A 20 -19.15 3.85 11.74
N GLY A 21 -19.37 2.81 10.93
CA GLY A 21 -20.67 2.19 10.70
C GLY A 21 -21.48 2.76 9.52
N THR A 22 -21.01 3.81 8.87
CA THR A 22 -21.68 4.39 7.70
C THR A 22 -21.76 3.38 6.57
N ARG A 23 -23.00 3.13 6.08
CA ARG A 23 -23.25 2.22 4.95
C ARG A 23 -23.04 2.95 3.62
N VAL A 24 -22.25 2.37 2.74
CA VAL A 24 -21.93 2.90 1.40
C VAL A 24 -22.02 1.81 0.35
N PRO A 25 -22.24 2.14 -0.93
CA PRO A 25 -22.08 1.19 -2.03
C PRO A 25 -20.67 0.63 -2.09
N LYS A 26 -20.48 -0.62 -2.51
CA LYS A 26 -19.16 -1.20 -2.72
C LYS A 26 -18.36 -0.51 -3.84
N THR A 27 -18.99 0.32 -4.65
CA THR A 27 -18.37 1.17 -5.69
C THR A 27 -17.97 2.57 -5.19
N HIS A 28 -18.10 2.82 -3.87
CA HIS A 28 -17.77 4.10 -3.28
C HIS A 28 -16.25 4.39 -3.39
N ILE A 29 -15.86 5.65 -3.61
CA ILE A 29 -14.46 6.06 -3.84
C ILE A 29 -13.50 5.64 -2.72
N ARG A 30 -13.95 5.59 -1.45
CA ARG A 30 -13.15 5.07 -0.34
C ARG A 30 -12.81 3.59 -0.53
N LEU A 31 -13.79 2.78 -1.03
CA LEU A 31 -13.59 1.35 -1.30
C LEU A 31 -12.56 1.14 -2.42
N GLU A 32 -12.59 1.98 -3.46
CA GLU A 32 -11.58 1.97 -4.51
C GLU A 32 -10.18 2.28 -3.94
N ALA A 33 -10.08 3.28 -3.08
CA ALA A 33 -8.80 3.67 -2.49
C ALA A 33 -8.22 2.58 -1.59
N TYR A 34 -8.94 2.16 -0.54
CA TYR A 34 -8.40 1.16 0.38
C TYR A 34 -8.39 -0.27 -0.21
N GLY A 35 -9.28 -0.58 -1.15
CA GLY A 35 -9.25 -1.85 -1.87
C GLY A 35 -8.00 -1.98 -2.75
N THR A 36 -7.56 -0.89 -3.39
CA THR A 36 -6.29 -0.90 -4.15
C THR A 36 -5.07 -0.96 -3.22
N VAL A 37 -5.15 -0.39 -1.99
CA VAL A 37 -4.12 -0.61 -0.95
C VAL A 37 -4.01 -2.09 -0.57
N ASP A 38 -5.15 -2.77 -0.41
CA ASP A 38 -5.18 -4.21 -0.09
C ASP A 38 -4.62 -5.06 -1.24
N GLU A 39 -4.94 -4.70 -2.50
CA GLU A 39 -4.33 -5.31 -3.68
C GLU A 39 -2.80 -5.16 -3.68
N LEU A 40 -2.29 -3.95 -3.40
CA LEU A 40 -0.86 -3.71 -3.27
C LEU A 40 -0.25 -4.59 -2.18
N ASN A 41 -0.88 -4.62 -1.01
CA ASN A 41 -0.41 -5.41 0.13
C ASN A 41 -0.31 -6.91 -0.20
N SER A 42 -1.32 -7.44 -0.90
CA SER A 42 -1.32 -8.84 -1.36
C SER A 42 -0.19 -9.11 -2.37
N ASN A 43 0.05 -8.19 -3.30
CA ASN A 43 1.16 -8.30 -4.26
C ASN A 43 2.53 -8.22 -3.57
N LEU A 44 2.70 -7.41 -2.51
CA LEU A 44 3.92 -7.39 -1.69
C LEU A 44 4.15 -8.72 -0.98
N GLY A 45 3.09 -9.35 -0.46
CA GLY A 45 3.19 -10.69 0.10
C GLY A 45 3.73 -11.70 -0.92
N PHE A 46 3.27 -11.62 -2.18
CA PHE A 46 3.80 -12.44 -3.26
C PHE A 46 5.27 -12.11 -3.57
N LEU A 47 5.63 -10.81 -3.66
CA LEU A 47 7.01 -10.36 -3.87
C LEU A 47 7.96 -10.91 -2.81
N ILE A 48 7.58 -10.88 -1.53
CA ILE A 48 8.39 -11.37 -0.41
C ILE A 48 8.83 -12.82 -0.60
N THR A 49 8.03 -13.66 -1.28
CA THR A 49 8.39 -15.05 -1.53
C THR A 49 9.60 -15.23 -2.47
N PHE A 50 9.98 -14.21 -3.20
CA PHE A 50 11.15 -14.20 -4.11
C PHE A 50 12.40 -13.57 -3.49
N LEU A 51 12.29 -12.97 -2.30
CA LEU A 51 13.43 -12.34 -1.63
C LEU A 51 14.22 -13.36 -0.82
N SER A 52 15.53 -13.42 -1.06
CA SER A 52 16.46 -14.20 -0.26
C SER A 52 17.14 -13.37 0.84
N ASP A 53 17.22 -12.05 0.68
CA ASP A 53 17.83 -11.11 1.62
C ASP A 53 16.86 -10.83 2.77
N GLU A 54 17.27 -11.17 3.99
CA GLU A 54 16.42 -11.04 5.18
C GLU A 54 16.09 -9.57 5.54
N PRO A 55 17.01 -8.60 5.47
CA PRO A 55 16.68 -7.20 5.66
C PRO A 55 15.59 -6.68 4.73
N ASP A 56 15.63 -7.03 3.43
CA ASP A 56 14.61 -6.60 2.47
C ASP A 56 13.25 -7.25 2.78
N ARG A 57 13.24 -8.52 3.21
CA ARG A 57 12.02 -9.22 3.64
C ARG A 57 11.39 -8.54 4.85
N GLN A 58 12.17 -8.25 5.88
CA GLN A 58 11.71 -7.60 7.10
C GLN A 58 11.19 -6.20 6.81
N PHE A 59 11.87 -5.44 5.96
CA PHE A 59 11.40 -4.11 5.58
C PHE A 59 10.06 -4.17 4.84
N LEU A 60 9.90 -5.06 3.86
CA LEU A 60 8.61 -5.21 3.17
C LEU A 60 7.49 -5.71 4.08
N GLN A 61 7.77 -6.52 5.10
CA GLN A 61 6.77 -6.88 6.11
C GLN A 61 6.33 -5.66 6.94
N GLN A 62 7.26 -4.78 7.31
CA GLN A 62 6.91 -3.51 7.95
C GLN A 62 6.06 -2.62 7.03
N VAL A 63 6.37 -2.59 5.73
CA VAL A 63 5.54 -1.89 4.73
C VAL A 63 4.13 -2.48 4.69
N GLN A 64 3.97 -3.81 4.73
CA GLN A 64 2.65 -4.45 4.78
C GLN A 64 1.84 -4.01 6.00
N ASP A 65 2.46 -3.91 7.17
CA ASP A 65 1.81 -3.39 8.39
C ASP A 65 1.38 -1.92 8.22
N ARG A 66 2.21 -1.09 7.56
CA ARG A 66 1.84 0.31 7.26
C ARG A 66 0.72 0.41 6.24
N LEU A 67 0.65 -0.49 5.26
CA LEU A 67 -0.47 -0.53 4.32
C LEU A 67 -1.79 -0.92 5.01
N PHE A 68 -1.79 -1.78 6.02
CA PHE A 68 -2.98 -2.00 6.86
C PHE A 68 -3.39 -0.72 7.62
N ALA A 69 -2.42 0.02 8.16
CA ALA A 69 -2.68 1.31 8.79
C ALA A 69 -3.30 2.32 7.80
N ILE A 70 -2.75 2.44 6.59
CA ILE A 70 -3.28 3.27 5.51
C ILE A 70 -4.69 2.83 5.11
N GLY A 71 -4.94 1.54 4.94
CA GLY A 71 -6.27 1.00 4.64
C GLY A 71 -7.29 1.39 5.71
N SER A 72 -6.94 1.26 6.99
CA SER A 72 -7.77 1.69 8.12
C SER A 72 -8.04 3.19 8.12
N TYR A 73 -7.02 4.01 7.84
CA TYR A 73 -7.15 5.47 7.71
C TYR A 73 -8.18 5.84 6.63
N LEU A 74 -8.03 5.27 5.42
CA LEU A 74 -8.89 5.57 4.27
C LEU A 74 -10.33 5.07 4.47
N ALA A 75 -10.51 3.95 5.17
CA ALA A 75 -11.81 3.37 5.48
C ALA A 75 -12.56 4.10 6.61
N THR A 76 -11.90 4.98 7.37
CA THR A 76 -12.50 5.65 8.52
C THR A 76 -13.37 6.82 8.10
N ASP A 77 -14.65 6.78 8.49
CA ASP A 77 -15.57 7.93 8.42
C ASP A 77 -15.32 8.84 9.62
N ARG A 78 -14.60 9.94 9.38
CA ARG A 78 -14.17 10.88 10.43
C ARG A 78 -15.32 11.71 11.00
N GLU A 79 -16.46 11.75 10.34
CA GLU A 79 -17.66 12.39 10.88
C GLU A 79 -18.31 11.53 11.98
N LYS A 80 -18.07 10.22 11.96
CA LYS A 80 -18.68 9.25 12.89
C LYS A 80 -17.70 8.75 13.96
N THR A 81 -16.40 8.71 13.66
CA THR A 81 -15.41 8.18 14.59
C THR A 81 -14.03 8.81 14.39
N ARG A 82 -13.22 8.81 15.42
CA ARG A 82 -11.85 9.31 15.35
C ARG A 82 -10.93 8.32 14.67
N LEU A 83 -9.92 8.84 13.97
CA LEU A 83 -8.80 8.03 13.49
C LEU A 83 -8.08 7.39 14.68
N LYS A 84 -7.73 6.12 14.53
CA LYS A 84 -6.83 5.46 15.48
C LYS A 84 -5.40 5.99 15.25
N GLU A 85 -4.68 6.25 16.32
CA GLU A 85 -3.28 6.70 16.25
C GLU A 85 -2.41 5.74 15.40
N ALA A 86 -2.60 4.43 15.55
CA ALA A 86 -1.92 3.41 14.76
C ALA A 86 -2.22 3.45 13.25
N SER A 87 -3.24 4.21 12.82
CA SER A 87 -3.58 4.39 11.40
C SER A 87 -2.90 5.62 10.78
N ILE A 88 -2.20 6.42 11.57
CA ILE A 88 -1.56 7.66 11.12
C ILE A 88 -0.14 7.33 10.65
N ILE A 89 0.21 7.78 9.45
CA ILE A 89 1.58 7.72 8.93
C ILE A 89 2.34 8.93 9.46
N THR A 90 3.54 8.70 9.99
CA THR A 90 4.40 9.74 10.56
C THR A 90 5.54 10.12 9.60
N PRO A 91 6.16 11.32 9.75
CA PRO A 91 7.33 11.71 8.98
C PRO A 91 8.48 10.70 9.07
N GLU A 92 8.73 10.13 10.25
CA GLU A 92 9.81 9.17 10.47
C GLU A 92 9.62 7.87 9.66
N GLN A 93 8.36 7.51 9.38
CA GLN A 93 8.03 6.36 8.53
C GLN A 93 8.29 6.65 7.05
N VAL A 94 8.09 7.89 6.61
CA VAL A 94 8.47 8.33 5.25
C VAL A 94 9.99 8.32 5.12
N GLU A 95 10.71 8.92 6.08
CA GLU A 95 12.18 8.89 6.12
C GLU A 95 12.75 7.47 6.16
N ALA A 96 12.05 6.53 6.79
CA ALA A 96 12.49 5.13 6.80
C ALA A 96 12.52 4.52 5.39
N ILE A 97 11.53 4.83 4.54
CA ILE A 97 11.57 4.40 3.13
C ILE A 97 12.70 5.08 2.37
N GLU A 98 12.91 6.38 2.59
CA GLU A 98 13.96 7.15 1.92
C GLU A 98 15.35 6.57 2.27
N ARG A 99 15.59 6.26 3.54
CA ARG A 99 16.84 5.58 3.97
C ARG A 99 17.04 4.21 3.30
N GLU A 100 15.97 3.46 3.09
CA GLU A 100 16.05 2.16 2.41
C GLU A 100 16.30 2.31 0.90
N ILE A 101 15.75 3.35 0.27
CA ILE A 101 16.06 3.71 -1.13
C ILE A 101 17.56 4.01 -1.24
N ASP A 102 18.08 4.90 -0.39
CA ASP A 102 19.49 5.30 -0.38
C ASP A 102 20.40 4.08 -0.16
N ARG A 103 20.08 3.22 0.82
CA ARG A 103 20.83 1.99 1.12
C ARG A 103 20.93 1.04 -0.07
N LEU A 104 19.88 0.94 -0.87
CA LEU A 104 19.84 0.07 -2.04
C LEU A 104 20.55 0.73 -3.23
N ASP A 105 20.25 2.00 -3.50
CA ASP A 105 20.75 2.69 -4.71
C ASP A 105 22.26 2.94 -4.66
N ASP A 106 22.83 3.16 -3.46
CA ASP A 106 24.28 3.30 -3.25
C ASP A 106 25.09 2.09 -3.76
N LYS A 107 24.48 0.93 -3.85
CA LYS A 107 25.10 -0.32 -4.32
C LYS A 107 24.84 -0.64 -5.79
N LEU A 108 24.04 0.19 -6.46
CA LEU A 108 23.62 -0.05 -7.83
C LEU A 108 24.37 0.86 -8.81
N PRO A 109 24.64 0.40 -10.04
CA PRO A 109 25.22 1.25 -11.06
C PRO A 109 24.28 2.43 -11.39
N PRO A 110 24.83 3.61 -11.75
CA PRO A 110 24.00 4.75 -12.18
C PRO A 110 23.08 4.38 -13.35
N LEU A 111 21.89 4.96 -13.35
CA LEU A 111 20.94 4.82 -14.45
C LEU A 111 21.44 5.61 -15.66
N SER A 112 21.61 4.93 -16.79
CA SER A 112 21.98 5.53 -18.08
C SER A 112 20.89 5.47 -19.14
N ALA A 113 19.82 4.69 -18.90
CA ALA A 113 18.70 4.48 -19.82
C ALA A 113 17.44 4.03 -19.06
N PHE A 114 16.29 4.05 -19.75
CA PHE A 114 15.07 3.44 -19.23
C PHE A 114 15.25 1.92 -19.09
N ILE A 115 14.77 1.38 -17.97
CA ILE A 115 14.79 -0.06 -17.70
C ILE A 115 13.46 -0.67 -18.16
N LEU A 116 13.54 -1.70 -19.00
CA LEU A 116 12.38 -2.51 -19.35
C LEU A 116 11.93 -3.30 -18.09
N PRO A 117 10.64 -3.26 -17.72
CA PRO A 117 10.12 -4.09 -16.65
C PRO A 117 10.30 -5.58 -16.95
N GLY A 118 11.16 -6.25 -16.18
CA GLY A 118 11.53 -7.66 -16.44
C GLY A 118 12.76 -8.06 -15.65
N GLY A 119 13.57 -8.95 -16.20
CA GLY A 119 14.75 -9.51 -15.55
C GLY A 119 14.44 -10.83 -14.85
N SER A 120 14.72 -10.94 -13.57
CA SER A 120 14.37 -12.11 -12.76
C SER A 120 12.87 -12.21 -12.52
N ARG A 121 12.40 -13.36 -12.02
CA ARG A 121 11.00 -13.53 -11.58
C ARG A 121 10.65 -12.52 -10.48
N GLY A 122 11.55 -12.35 -9.50
CA GLY A 122 11.35 -11.40 -8.42
C GLY A 122 11.33 -9.94 -8.91
N ALA A 123 12.26 -9.54 -9.78
CA ALA A 123 12.26 -8.21 -10.38
C ALA A 123 10.96 -7.93 -11.15
N SER A 124 10.45 -8.91 -11.91
CA SER A 124 9.19 -8.79 -12.65
C SER A 124 8.00 -8.57 -11.72
N VAL A 125 7.90 -9.34 -10.61
CA VAL A 125 6.85 -9.16 -9.59
C VAL A 125 7.02 -7.80 -8.89
N CYS A 126 8.25 -7.38 -8.61
CA CYS A 126 8.52 -6.08 -8.01
C CYS A 126 8.04 -4.92 -8.92
N HIS A 127 8.22 -5.02 -10.23
CA HIS A 127 7.65 -4.05 -11.18
C HIS A 127 6.12 -4.06 -11.19
N ILE A 128 5.46 -5.22 -11.02
CA ILE A 128 4.00 -5.28 -10.85
C ILE A 128 3.61 -4.53 -9.58
N CYS A 129 4.24 -4.81 -8.43
CA CYS A 129 3.99 -4.09 -7.18
C CYS A 129 4.17 -2.57 -7.34
N ARG A 130 5.23 -2.13 -8.04
CA ARG A 130 5.47 -0.72 -8.33
C ARG A 130 4.32 -0.08 -9.12
N THR A 131 3.83 -0.73 -10.14
CA THR A 131 2.72 -0.17 -10.96
C THR A 131 1.40 -0.19 -10.24
N VAL A 132 1.13 -1.21 -9.41
CA VAL A 132 -0.03 -1.24 -8.49
C VAL A 132 0.08 -0.13 -7.46
N CYS A 133 1.27 0.11 -6.86
CA CYS A 133 1.52 1.20 -5.92
C CYS A 133 1.18 2.57 -6.55
N ARG A 134 1.61 2.83 -7.77
CA ARG A 134 1.27 4.05 -8.52
C ARG A 134 -0.24 4.16 -8.83
N ARG A 135 -0.93 3.06 -9.05
CA ARG A 135 -2.40 3.06 -9.17
C ARG A 135 -3.04 3.36 -7.82
N THR A 136 -2.53 2.79 -6.74
CA THR A 136 -2.97 3.07 -5.37
C THR A 136 -2.86 4.57 -5.05
N GLU A 137 -1.72 5.18 -5.33
CA GLU A 137 -1.49 6.62 -5.17
C GLU A 137 -2.57 7.44 -5.89
N ARG A 138 -2.82 7.16 -7.17
CA ARG A 138 -3.86 7.86 -7.93
C ARG A 138 -5.27 7.70 -7.36
N ARG A 139 -5.60 6.51 -6.81
CA ARG A 139 -6.90 6.28 -6.16
C ARG A 139 -7.04 7.05 -4.84
N ILE A 140 -5.94 7.15 -4.09
CA ILE A 140 -5.90 7.96 -2.86
C ILE A 140 -6.00 9.45 -3.21
N LEU A 141 -5.31 9.92 -4.25
CA LEU A 141 -5.42 11.32 -4.71
C LEU A 141 -6.84 11.67 -5.19
N ALA A 142 -7.51 10.77 -5.90
CA ALA A 142 -8.91 10.98 -6.28
C ALA A 142 -9.83 11.08 -5.04
N LEU A 143 -9.58 10.30 -3.99
CA LEU A 143 -10.27 10.45 -2.71
C LEU A 143 -9.93 11.77 -2.02
N ALA A 144 -8.68 12.25 -2.14
CA ALA A 144 -8.22 13.50 -1.55
C ALA A 144 -8.93 14.74 -2.13
N GLU A 145 -9.54 14.64 -3.32
CA GLU A 145 -10.40 15.69 -3.87
C GLU A 145 -11.70 15.87 -3.07
N GLN A 146 -12.10 14.88 -2.28
CA GLN A 146 -13.38 14.87 -1.55
C GLN A 146 -13.21 14.87 -0.02
N THR A 147 -12.04 14.54 0.49
CA THR A 147 -11.77 14.49 1.92
C THR A 147 -10.29 14.77 2.19
N ASP A 148 -10.01 15.34 3.34
CA ASP A 148 -8.64 15.62 3.74
C ASP A 148 -7.84 14.33 3.96
N ILE A 149 -6.68 14.21 3.30
CA ILE A 149 -5.72 13.11 3.44
C ILE A 149 -4.38 13.71 3.86
N SER A 150 -3.72 13.10 4.85
CA SER A 150 -2.45 13.64 5.34
C SER A 150 -1.36 13.62 4.27
N SER A 151 -0.51 14.64 4.28
CA SER A 151 0.65 14.76 3.39
C SER A 151 1.63 13.62 3.55
N GLU A 152 1.82 13.14 4.79
CA GLU A 152 2.71 12.03 5.13
C GLU A 152 2.22 10.71 4.51
N LEU A 153 0.91 10.46 4.51
CA LEU A 153 0.33 9.29 3.85
C LEU A 153 0.57 9.32 2.34
N LEU A 154 0.36 10.47 1.71
CA LEU A 154 0.62 10.65 0.28
C LEU A 154 2.09 10.49 -0.04
N ALA A 155 2.98 11.11 0.75
CA ALA A 155 4.42 10.99 0.61
C ALA A 155 4.88 9.54 0.77
N TYR A 156 4.35 8.81 1.75
CA TYR A 156 4.67 7.41 2.00
C TYR A 156 4.39 6.54 0.77
N VAL A 157 3.19 6.62 0.20
CA VAL A 157 2.79 5.82 -0.96
C VAL A 157 3.61 6.20 -2.20
N ASN A 158 3.92 7.48 -2.38
CA ASN A 158 4.78 7.96 -3.47
C ASN A 158 6.20 7.37 -3.33
N ARG A 159 6.86 7.51 -2.17
CA ARG A 159 8.21 6.96 -1.89
C ARG A 159 8.23 5.44 -1.99
N LEU A 160 7.15 4.75 -1.62
CA LEU A 160 7.06 3.30 -1.77
C LEU A 160 7.18 2.87 -3.23
N SER A 161 6.65 3.64 -4.18
CA SER A 161 6.82 3.34 -5.61
C SER A 161 8.27 3.47 -6.06
N ASP A 162 9.02 4.43 -5.52
CA ASP A 162 10.44 4.64 -5.81
C ASP A 162 11.29 3.52 -5.18
N TYR A 163 11.00 3.15 -3.93
CA TYR A 163 11.63 2.00 -3.28
C TYR A 163 11.46 0.71 -4.09
N LEU A 164 10.25 0.42 -4.57
CA LEU A 164 9.97 -0.76 -5.39
C LEU A 164 10.73 -0.73 -6.73
N PHE A 165 10.94 0.45 -7.30
CA PHE A 165 11.77 0.60 -8.48
C PHE A 165 13.24 0.25 -8.19
N VAL A 166 13.82 0.81 -7.12
CA VAL A 166 15.21 0.53 -6.75
C VAL A 166 15.40 -0.93 -6.35
N LEU A 167 14.45 -1.51 -5.58
CA LEU A 167 14.47 -2.93 -5.23
C LEU A 167 14.45 -3.84 -6.47
N SER A 168 13.65 -3.50 -7.50
CA SER A 168 13.60 -4.28 -8.75
C SER A 168 14.95 -4.31 -9.49
N ARG A 169 15.78 -3.28 -9.33
CA ARG A 169 17.14 -3.21 -9.91
C ARG A 169 18.14 -4.09 -9.14
N LYS A 170 17.91 -4.31 -7.84
CA LYS A 170 18.73 -5.20 -7.02
C LYS A 170 18.48 -6.68 -7.34
N MET A 171 17.27 -7.05 -7.76
CA MET A 171 16.78 -8.43 -7.98
C MET A 171 17.12 -8.96 -9.37
#